data_09375092f3b46a1da872e0a70134ffd4
#
_entry.id   09375092f3b46a1da872e0a70134ffd4
#
_cell.length_a   1.000
_cell.length_b   1.000
_cell.length_c   1.000
_cell.angle_alpha   90.00
_cell.angle_beta   90.00
_cell.angle_gamma   90.00
#
_symmetry.space_group_name_H-M   'P 1'
#
loop_
_entity.id
_entity.type
_entity.pdbx_description
1 polymer ?
#
loop_
_entity_poly.entity_id
_entity_poly.type
_entity_poly.pdbx_seq_one_letter_code
_entity_poly.pdbx_strand_id
1 'polypeptide(L)'
;VARTKEFDPDAALQAALELFWARGYEATTMADLVETLGIGRASIYATFGNKHALYLKALDRYLRSRDPLLLEELSAPGPALPPVRALIRRFAAEAGAEEARLNGCFVTNSAAELGPHDEAVARRVERSWDHIETLIHAALVRAGAQGELPADRDPRALARMLLVLAQGLRVVGKASSDPARVHEAAEQALALLD
;
A
#
# COMPACT_ATOMS: atom_id res chain seq x y z
N VAL A 1 27.66 15.00 27.58
CA VAL A 1 26.23 15.39 27.66
C VAL A 1 25.62 15.12 26.32
N ALA A 2 24.70 14.15 26.23
CA ALA A 2 23.97 13.87 25.01
C ALA A 2 23.12 15.13 24.69
N ARG A 3 23.38 15.73 23.53
CA ARG A 3 22.62 16.87 23.02
C ARG A 3 21.18 16.41 22.82
N THR A 4 20.23 16.94 23.55
CA THR A 4 18.80 16.68 23.40
C THR A 4 18.42 16.93 21.92
N LYS A 5 17.73 16.00 21.27
CA LYS A 5 17.22 16.20 19.92
C LYS A 5 16.22 17.36 19.94
N GLU A 6 16.53 18.45 19.25
CA GLU A 6 15.69 19.64 19.19
C GLU A 6 14.47 19.47 18.25
N PHE A 7 14.17 18.26 17.81
CA PHE A 7 13.04 17.97 16.91
C PHE A 7 12.42 16.62 17.24
N ASP A 8 11.15 16.43 16.86
CA ASP A 8 10.44 15.17 16.96
C ASP A 8 10.80 14.24 15.78
N PRO A 9 11.51 13.11 16.00
CA PRO A 9 11.87 12.18 14.95
C PRO A 9 10.67 11.52 14.29
N ASP A 10 9.56 11.37 15.02
CA ASP A 10 8.37 10.72 14.50
C ASP A 10 7.62 11.63 13.52
N ALA A 11 7.50 12.92 13.86
CA ALA A 11 6.98 13.95 12.95
C ALA A 11 7.88 14.13 11.73
N ALA A 12 9.21 14.11 11.88
CA ALA A 12 10.15 14.17 10.77
C ALA A 12 10.03 12.96 9.83
N LEU A 13 9.86 11.75 10.39
CA LEU A 13 9.64 10.54 9.59
C LEU A 13 8.30 10.61 8.82
N GLN A 14 7.26 11.17 9.42
CA GLN A 14 5.99 11.38 8.74
C GLN A 14 6.12 12.34 7.56
N ALA A 15 6.78 13.48 7.76
CA ALA A 15 7.04 14.45 6.69
C ALA A 15 7.90 13.85 5.56
N ALA A 16 8.90 13.03 5.90
CA ALA A 16 9.71 12.30 4.92
C ALA A 16 8.87 11.31 4.11
N LEU A 17 7.95 10.57 4.77
CA LEU A 17 7.02 9.66 4.11
C LEU A 17 6.17 10.42 3.08
N GLU A 18 5.56 11.52 3.48
CA GLU A 18 4.70 12.33 2.59
C GLU A 18 5.47 12.86 1.38
N LEU A 19 6.69 13.34 1.60
CA LEU A 19 7.56 13.82 0.54
C LEU A 19 7.93 12.71 -0.46
N PHE A 20 8.40 11.55 0.04
CA PHE A 20 8.73 10.41 -0.80
C PHE A 20 7.51 9.85 -1.53
N TRP A 21 6.36 9.85 -0.88
CA TRP A 21 5.11 9.36 -1.48
C TRP A 21 4.66 10.25 -2.63
N ALA A 22 4.79 11.58 -2.48
CA ALA A 22 4.42 12.54 -3.53
C ALA A 22 5.40 12.56 -4.69
N ARG A 23 6.72 12.51 -4.44
CA ARG A 23 7.76 12.73 -5.45
C ARG A 23 8.48 11.47 -5.92
N GLY A 24 8.44 10.39 -5.15
CA GLY A 24 9.28 9.21 -5.35
C GLY A 24 10.65 9.35 -4.70
N TYR A 25 11.42 8.27 -4.75
CA TYR A 25 12.76 8.19 -4.14
C TYR A 25 13.80 8.97 -4.95
N GLU A 26 13.91 8.69 -6.27
CA GLU A 26 14.97 9.27 -7.10
C GLU A 26 14.83 10.79 -7.22
N ALA A 27 13.61 11.28 -7.41
CA ALA A 27 13.36 12.73 -7.55
C ALA A 27 13.46 13.51 -6.24
N THR A 28 13.55 12.85 -5.08
CA THR A 28 13.72 13.49 -3.79
C THR A 28 15.19 13.65 -3.45
N THR A 29 15.69 14.88 -3.33
CA THR A 29 17.09 15.18 -2.96
C THR A 29 17.26 15.32 -1.45
N MET A 30 18.52 15.31 -0.99
CA MET A 30 18.81 15.63 0.43
C MET A 30 18.51 17.10 0.78
N ALA A 31 18.50 18.00 -0.20
CA ALA A 31 18.11 19.40 0.01
C ALA A 31 16.60 19.49 0.26
N ASP A 32 15.78 18.79 -0.53
CA ASP A 32 14.34 18.71 -0.32
C ASP A 32 14.00 18.14 1.06
N LEU A 33 14.71 17.10 1.50
CA LEU A 33 14.54 16.53 2.82
C LEU A 33 14.87 17.52 3.95
N VAL A 34 15.99 18.27 3.82
CA VAL A 34 16.36 19.29 4.79
C VAL A 34 15.30 20.39 4.88
N GLU A 35 14.82 20.85 3.75
CA GLU A 35 13.77 21.87 3.65
C GLU A 35 12.44 21.39 4.25
N THR A 36 11.98 20.19 3.83
CA THR A 36 10.68 19.64 4.25
C THR A 36 10.67 19.26 5.73
N LEU A 37 11.75 18.66 6.23
CA LEU A 37 11.84 18.23 7.62
C LEU A 37 12.19 19.37 8.59
N GLY A 38 12.67 20.50 8.09
CA GLY A 38 13.10 21.64 8.92
C GLY A 38 14.30 21.34 9.81
N ILE A 39 15.12 20.32 9.48
CA ILE A 39 16.28 19.89 10.26
C ILE A 39 17.53 19.77 9.41
N GLY A 40 18.68 20.07 10.00
CA GLY A 40 19.95 20.04 9.28
C GLY A 40 20.33 18.64 8.79
N ARG A 41 21.08 18.60 7.68
CA ARG A 41 21.55 17.34 7.04
C ARG A 41 22.26 16.41 8.03
N ALA A 42 23.09 16.95 8.93
CA ALA A 42 23.77 16.17 9.97
C ALA A 42 22.79 15.48 10.91
N SER A 43 21.68 16.16 11.28
CA SER A 43 20.63 15.59 12.13
C SER A 43 19.86 14.48 11.44
N ILE A 44 19.61 14.61 10.13
CA ILE A 44 18.98 13.55 9.33
C ILE A 44 19.88 12.31 9.35
N TYR A 45 21.16 12.46 9.04
CA TYR A 45 22.11 11.33 9.07
C TYR A 45 22.24 10.68 10.44
N ALA A 46 22.34 11.48 11.49
CA ALA A 46 22.48 10.98 12.86
C ALA A 46 21.24 10.22 13.35
N THR A 47 20.03 10.59 12.86
CA THR A 47 18.76 10.00 13.33
C THR A 47 18.30 8.85 12.46
N PHE A 48 18.40 8.98 11.15
CA PHE A 48 17.80 8.07 10.20
C PHE A 48 18.81 7.27 9.38
N GLY A 49 20.07 7.67 9.39
CA GLY A 49 21.12 7.16 8.50
C GLY A 49 21.14 7.94 7.17
N ASN A 50 21.27 7.27 6.08
CA ASN A 50 21.27 7.90 4.74
C ASN A 50 19.84 8.04 4.17
N LYS A 51 19.70 8.66 3.00
CA LYS A 51 18.42 8.84 2.28
C LYS A 51 17.69 7.50 2.11
N HIS A 52 18.41 6.45 1.75
CA HIS A 52 17.85 5.11 1.56
C HIS A 52 17.30 4.53 2.88
N ALA A 53 18.05 4.62 3.97
CA ALA A 53 17.58 4.15 5.28
C ALA A 53 16.34 4.92 5.75
N LEU A 54 16.27 6.23 5.50
CA LEU A 54 15.09 7.05 5.79
C LEU A 54 13.90 6.60 4.93
N TYR A 55 14.11 6.34 3.63
CA TYR A 55 13.07 5.83 2.73
C TYR A 55 12.50 4.48 3.22
N LEU A 56 13.36 3.54 3.59
CA LEU A 56 12.92 2.24 4.12
C LEU A 56 12.09 2.40 5.41
N LYS A 57 12.48 3.31 6.30
CA LYS A 57 11.70 3.63 7.51
C LYS A 57 10.34 4.25 7.17
N ALA A 58 10.28 5.12 6.16
CA ALA A 58 9.04 5.71 5.67
C ALA A 58 8.11 4.64 5.07
N LEU A 59 8.65 3.72 4.27
CA LEU A 59 7.88 2.60 3.72
C LEU A 59 7.37 1.65 4.81
N ASP A 60 8.20 1.31 5.80
CA ASP A 60 7.79 0.51 6.96
C ASP A 60 6.70 1.21 7.79
N ARG A 61 6.75 2.54 7.94
CA ARG A 61 5.70 3.33 8.61
C ARG A 61 4.39 3.27 7.86
N TYR A 62 4.41 3.45 6.54
CA TYR A 62 3.23 3.35 5.69
C TYR A 62 2.56 1.98 5.81
N LEU A 63 3.32 0.91 5.75
CA LEU A 63 2.82 -0.46 5.88
C LEU A 63 2.13 -0.66 7.23
N ARG A 64 2.80 -0.29 8.33
CA ARG A 64 2.23 -0.42 9.69
C ARG A 64 0.93 0.35 9.90
N SER A 65 0.68 1.41 9.15
CA SER A 65 -0.58 2.17 9.27
C SER A 65 -1.76 1.52 8.55
N ARG A 66 -1.51 0.61 7.60
CA ARG A 66 -2.54 -0.01 6.75
C ARG A 66 -2.89 -1.44 7.16
N ASP A 67 -1.90 -2.22 7.60
CA ASP A 67 -2.06 -3.65 7.87
C ASP A 67 -3.13 -4.00 8.94
N PRO A 68 -3.26 -3.28 10.08
CA PRO A 68 -4.24 -3.63 11.11
C PRO A 68 -5.69 -3.53 10.64
N LEU A 69 -6.02 -2.52 9.83
CA LEU A 69 -7.37 -2.30 9.32
C LEU A 69 -7.79 -3.43 8.37
N LEU A 70 -6.88 -3.86 7.51
CA LEU A 70 -7.14 -4.94 6.57
C LEU A 70 -7.39 -6.28 7.28
N LEU A 71 -6.58 -6.58 8.31
CA LEU A 71 -6.75 -7.77 9.12
C LEU A 71 -8.11 -7.76 9.85
N GLU A 72 -8.46 -6.66 10.49
CA GLU A 72 -9.73 -6.52 11.22
C GLU A 72 -10.93 -6.75 10.30
N GLU A 73 -10.96 -6.09 9.14
CA GLU A 73 -12.05 -6.20 8.18
C GLU A 73 -12.22 -7.62 7.63
N LEU A 74 -11.12 -8.25 7.18
CA LEU A 74 -11.20 -9.57 6.55
C LEU A 74 -11.32 -10.73 7.54
N SER A 75 -11.04 -10.53 8.84
CA SER A 75 -11.19 -11.56 9.88
C SER A 75 -12.45 -11.40 10.72
N ALA A 76 -13.26 -10.38 10.46
CA ALA A 76 -14.49 -10.15 11.21
C ALA A 76 -15.40 -11.40 11.20
N PRO A 77 -16.11 -11.69 12.32
CA PRO A 77 -17.07 -12.78 12.37
C PRO A 77 -18.27 -12.51 11.46
N GLY A 78 -18.91 -13.59 10.97
CA GLY A 78 -20.08 -13.51 10.08
C GLY A 78 -19.73 -13.88 8.63
N PRO A 79 -20.55 -13.44 7.65
CA PRO A 79 -20.33 -13.69 6.22
C PRO A 79 -18.95 -13.23 5.76
N ALA A 80 -18.22 -14.10 5.06
CA ALA A 80 -16.83 -13.84 4.71
C ALA A 80 -16.65 -13.17 3.35
N LEU A 81 -17.58 -13.37 2.40
CA LEU A 81 -17.47 -12.80 1.06
C LEU A 81 -17.76 -11.29 0.99
N PRO A 82 -18.73 -10.73 1.72
CA PRO A 82 -19.02 -9.29 1.70
C PRO A 82 -17.81 -8.40 2.04
N PRO A 83 -16.99 -8.68 3.07
CA PRO A 83 -15.77 -7.90 3.34
C PRO A 83 -14.75 -7.94 2.19
N VAL A 84 -14.58 -9.07 1.49
CA VAL A 84 -13.71 -9.16 0.32
C VAL A 84 -14.20 -8.24 -0.80
N ARG A 85 -15.52 -8.26 -1.08
CA ARG A 85 -16.14 -7.36 -2.07
C ARG A 85 -15.98 -5.90 -1.68
N ALA A 86 -16.22 -5.57 -0.41
CA ALA A 86 -16.07 -4.22 0.12
C ALA A 86 -14.62 -3.70 -0.02
N LEU A 87 -13.63 -4.57 0.24
CA LEU A 87 -12.20 -4.24 0.08
C LEU A 87 -11.87 -3.85 -1.36
N ILE A 88 -12.30 -4.65 -2.35
CA ILE A 88 -12.00 -4.37 -3.76
C ILE A 88 -12.71 -3.09 -4.23
N ARG A 89 -13.97 -2.88 -3.83
CA ARG A 89 -14.69 -1.62 -4.11
C ARG A 89 -14.02 -0.42 -3.49
N ARG A 90 -13.52 -0.55 -2.26
CA ARG A 90 -12.74 0.52 -1.61
C ARG A 90 -11.46 0.82 -2.38
N PHE A 91 -10.71 -0.19 -2.82
CA PHE A 91 -9.52 0.03 -3.64
C PHE A 91 -9.84 0.72 -4.97
N ALA A 92 -10.96 0.39 -5.60
CA ALA A 92 -11.42 1.08 -6.81
C ALA A 92 -11.83 2.54 -6.51
N ALA A 93 -12.55 2.77 -5.41
CA ALA A 93 -12.96 4.11 -4.99
C ALA A 93 -11.74 4.98 -4.65
N GLU A 94 -10.79 4.46 -3.86
CA GLU A 94 -9.53 5.15 -3.55
C GLU A 94 -8.73 5.46 -4.83
N ALA A 95 -8.65 4.52 -5.77
CA ALA A 95 -7.93 4.70 -7.02
C ALA A 95 -8.63 5.70 -7.98
N GLY A 96 -9.96 5.78 -7.92
CA GLY A 96 -10.75 6.73 -8.71
C GLY A 96 -10.84 8.14 -8.12
N ALA A 97 -10.41 8.33 -6.87
CA ALA A 97 -10.44 9.62 -6.20
C ALA A 97 -9.37 10.59 -6.76
N GLU A 98 -9.64 11.89 -6.69
CA GLU A 98 -8.72 12.91 -7.20
C GLU A 98 -7.36 12.89 -6.49
N GLU A 99 -7.34 12.62 -5.19
CA GLU A 99 -6.14 12.50 -4.37
C GLU A 99 -5.23 11.33 -4.81
N ALA A 100 -5.81 10.25 -5.33
CA ALA A 100 -5.03 9.12 -5.85
C ALA A 100 -4.17 9.49 -7.06
N ARG A 101 -4.61 10.49 -7.85
CA ARG A 101 -3.85 11.01 -9.00
C ARG A 101 -2.58 11.73 -8.57
N LEU A 102 -2.56 12.29 -7.36
CA LEU A 102 -1.38 12.95 -6.81
C LEU A 102 -0.36 11.93 -6.29
N ASN A 103 -0.80 11.00 -5.45
CA ASN A 103 0.12 10.15 -4.69
C ASN A 103 0.00 8.64 -5.02
N GLY A 104 -1.21 8.13 -5.30
CA GLY A 104 -1.45 6.71 -5.50
C GLY A 104 -1.14 5.86 -4.25
N CYS A 105 -0.66 4.65 -4.44
CA CYS A 105 -0.23 3.76 -3.36
C CYS A 105 1.30 3.77 -3.23
N PHE A 106 1.83 4.07 -2.03
CA PHE A 106 3.28 4.16 -1.82
C PHE A 106 3.98 2.82 -2.08
N VAL A 107 3.37 1.68 -1.70
CA VAL A 107 3.93 0.34 -1.98
C VAL A 107 3.98 0.06 -3.49
N THR A 108 2.91 0.36 -4.22
CA THR A 108 2.87 0.17 -5.68
C THR A 108 3.87 1.07 -6.40
N ASN A 109 4.01 2.33 -5.95
CA ASN A 109 5.02 3.25 -6.46
C ASN A 109 6.44 2.72 -6.18
N SER A 110 6.70 2.26 -4.93
CA SER A 110 7.99 1.67 -4.54
C SER A 110 8.33 0.42 -5.37
N ALA A 111 7.34 -0.41 -5.65
CA ALA A 111 7.51 -1.61 -6.49
C ALA A 111 7.95 -1.24 -7.91
N ALA A 112 7.32 -0.23 -8.51
CA ALA A 112 7.62 0.21 -9.87
C ALA A 112 8.96 0.94 -9.98
N GLU A 113 9.29 1.80 -9.00
CA GLU A 113 10.48 2.65 -9.04
C GLU A 113 11.76 1.91 -8.62
N LEU A 114 11.72 1.17 -7.53
CA LEU A 114 12.90 0.58 -6.89
C LEU A 114 12.91 -0.94 -6.86
N GLY A 115 11.74 -1.59 -6.93
CA GLY A 115 11.63 -3.04 -6.79
C GLY A 115 12.62 -3.85 -7.64
N PRO A 116 12.85 -3.52 -8.92
CA PRO A 116 13.77 -4.26 -9.77
C PRO A 116 15.26 -4.09 -9.42
N HIS A 117 15.63 -3.06 -8.64
CA HIS A 117 17.02 -2.65 -8.42
C HIS A 117 17.41 -2.59 -6.94
N ASP A 118 16.47 -2.74 -6.03
CA ASP A 118 16.66 -2.63 -4.59
C ASP A 118 15.99 -3.79 -3.84
N GLU A 119 16.81 -4.76 -3.46
CA GLU A 119 16.36 -5.93 -2.70
C GLU A 119 15.65 -5.59 -1.37
N ALA A 120 16.07 -4.53 -0.68
CA ALA A 120 15.48 -4.17 0.60
C ALA A 120 14.07 -3.61 0.43
N VAL A 121 13.83 -2.89 -0.68
CA VAL A 121 12.51 -2.43 -1.09
C VAL A 121 11.68 -3.61 -1.60
N ALA A 122 12.23 -4.43 -2.51
CA ALA A 122 11.55 -5.60 -3.07
C ALA A 122 11.00 -6.51 -1.97
N ARG A 123 11.81 -6.86 -0.97
CA ARG A 123 11.37 -7.69 0.17
C ARG A 123 10.23 -7.06 1.00
N ARG A 124 10.14 -5.74 1.09
CA ARG A 124 9.03 -5.06 1.78
C ARG A 124 7.76 -5.08 0.97
N VAL A 125 7.89 -4.86 -0.32
CA VAL A 125 6.79 -4.94 -1.28
C VAL A 125 6.21 -6.35 -1.31
N GLU A 126 7.04 -7.38 -1.49
CA GLU A 126 6.60 -8.79 -1.49
C GLU A 126 5.90 -9.16 -0.19
N ARG A 127 6.47 -8.84 0.97
CA ARG A 127 5.80 -9.10 2.26
C ARG A 127 4.43 -8.44 2.37
N SER A 128 4.28 -7.22 1.84
CA SER A 128 2.99 -6.54 1.81
C SER A 128 1.99 -7.25 0.90
N TRP A 129 2.43 -7.69 -0.26
CA TRP A 129 1.60 -8.44 -1.19
C TRP A 129 1.21 -9.82 -0.63
N ASP A 130 2.15 -10.56 -0.06
CA ASP A 130 1.91 -11.84 0.60
C ASP A 130 0.91 -11.70 1.75
N HIS A 131 1.01 -10.62 2.53
CA HIS A 131 0.07 -10.34 3.62
C HIS A 131 -1.34 -10.13 3.08
N ILE A 132 -1.52 -9.28 2.07
CA ILE A 132 -2.82 -9.01 1.43
C ILE A 132 -3.37 -10.29 0.80
N GLU A 133 -2.56 -11.04 0.03
CA GLU A 133 -2.97 -12.31 -0.58
C GLU A 133 -3.43 -13.31 0.47
N THR A 134 -2.67 -13.45 1.57
CA THR A 134 -3.00 -14.37 2.66
C THR A 134 -4.33 -14.03 3.31
N LEU A 135 -4.60 -12.76 3.58
CA LEU A 135 -5.86 -12.33 4.21
C LEU A 135 -7.06 -12.54 3.28
N ILE A 136 -6.93 -12.18 2.01
CA ILE A 136 -7.99 -12.42 1.01
C ILE A 136 -8.22 -13.93 0.84
N HIS A 137 -7.16 -14.73 0.73
CA HIS A 137 -7.26 -16.18 0.61
C HIS A 137 -7.98 -16.81 1.80
N ALA A 138 -7.60 -16.43 3.04
CA ALA A 138 -8.25 -16.94 4.25
C ALA A 138 -9.75 -16.58 4.28
N ALA A 139 -10.12 -15.36 3.89
CA ALA A 139 -11.51 -14.94 3.79
C ALA A 139 -12.28 -15.74 2.72
N LEU A 140 -11.69 -15.99 1.55
CA LEU A 140 -12.31 -16.77 0.46
C LEU A 140 -12.46 -18.26 0.83
N VAL A 141 -11.48 -18.86 1.53
CA VAL A 141 -11.61 -20.23 2.06
C VAL A 141 -12.78 -20.31 3.05
N ARG A 142 -12.90 -19.32 3.93
CA ARG A 142 -14.03 -19.25 4.87
C ARG A 142 -15.36 -19.05 4.13
N ALA A 143 -15.42 -18.21 3.11
CA ALA A 143 -16.58 -18.00 2.25
C ALA A 143 -17.02 -19.31 1.56
N GLY A 144 -16.08 -20.09 1.05
CA GLY A 144 -16.37 -21.42 0.50
C GLY A 144 -16.96 -22.38 1.53
N ALA A 145 -16.40 -22.42 2.74
CA ALA A 145 -16.92 -23.24 3.82
C ALA A 145 -18.31 -22.81 4.29
N GLN A 146 -18.68 -21.55 4.12
CA GLN A 146 -20.00 -20.97 4.43
C GLN A 146 -21.01 -21.12 3.28
N GLY A 147 -20.58 -21.62 2.11
CA GLY A 147 -21.42 -21.74 0.92
C GLY A 147 -21.67 -20.41 0.19
N GLU A 148 -20.87 -19.36 0.49
CA GLU A 148 -20.97 -18.04 -0.14
C GLU A 148 -20.17 -17.95 -1.44
N LEU A 149 -19.21 -18.87 -1.67
CA LEU A 149 -18.41 -18.97 -2.88
C LEU A 149 -18.75 -20.30 -3.58
N PRO A 150 -18.96 -20.31 -4.91
CA PRO A 150 -19.19 -21.53 -5.67
C PRO A 150 -18.09 -22.58 -5.47
N ALA A 151 -18.46 -23.86 -5.37
CA ALA A 151 -17.56 -24.96 -5.01
C ALA A 151 -16.48 -25.24 -6.10
N ASP A 152 -16.69 -24.76 -7.32
CA ASP A 152 -15.75 -24.89 -8.45
C ASP A 152 -14.71 -23.77 -8.49
N ARG A 153 -14.81 -22.79 -7.61
CA ARG A 153 -13.86 -21.67 -7.52
C ARG A 153 -12.64 -22.05 -6.69
N ASP A 154 -11.45 -21.71 -7.18
CA ASP A 154 -10.20 -21.84 -6.43
C ASP A 154 -9.93 -20.56 -5.62
N PRO A 155 -10.04 -20.60 -4.26
CA PRO A 155 -9.82 -19.44 -3.42
C PRO A 155 -8.42 -18.84 -3.55
N ARG A 156 -7.40 -19.66 -3.83
CA ARG A 156 -6.02 -19.19 -3.99
C ARG A 156 -5.85 -18.43 -5.30
N ALA A 157 -6.35 -18.98 -6.40
CA ALA A 157 -6.30 -18.32 -7.72
C ALA A 157 -7.06 -16.99 -7.69
N LEU A 158 -8.24 -16.97 -7.05
CA LEU A 158 -9.01 -15.74 -6.86
C LEU A 158 -8.27 -14.71 -6.00
N ALA A 159 -7.64 -15.11 -4.89
CA ALA A 159 -6.87 -14.18 -4.05
C ALA A 159 -5.73 -13.52 -4.83
N ARG A 160 -4.99 -14.28 -5.63
CA ARG A 160 -3.94 -13.78 -6.51
C ARG A 160 -4.48 -12.82 -7.56
N MET A 161 -5.58 -13.19 -8.21
CA MET A 161 -6.23 -12.32 -9.19
C MET A 161 -6.65 -10.99 -8.55
N LEU A 162 -7.27 -11.03 -7.37
CA LEU A 162 -7.72 -9.82 -6.65
C LEU A 162 -6.54 -8.96 -6.18
N LEU A 163 -5.42 -9.57 -5.76
CA LEU A 163 -4.19 -8.84 -5.46
C LEU A 163 -3.66 -8.11 -6.71
N VAL A 164 -3.53 -8.82 -7.83
CA VAL A 164 -3.02 -8.23 -9.08
C VAL A 164 -3.96 -7.13 -9.57
N LEU A 165 -5.28 -7.35 -9.51
CA LEU A 165 -6.28 -6.33 -9.82
C LEU A 165 -6.08 -5.09 -8.95
N ALA A 166 -5.96 -5.25 -7.63
CA ALA A 166 -5.76 -4.13 -6.71
C ALA A 166 -4.52 -3.29 -7.06
N GLN A 167 -3.40 -3.92 -7.47
CA GLN A 167 -2.23 -3.19 -7.93
C GLN A 167 -2.50 -2.48 -9.27
N GLY A 168 -3.18 -3.14 -10.21
CA GLY A 168 -3.60 -2.57 -11.50
C GLY A 168 -4.51 -1.36 -11.34
N LEU A 169 -5.52 -1.45 -10.46
CA LEU A 169 -6.41 -0.32 -10.13
C LEU A 169 -5.63 0.91 -9.66
N ARG A 170 -4.64 0.71 -8.76
CA ARG A 170 -3.81 1.79 -8.21
C ARG A 170 -2.93 2.46 -9.27
N VAL A 171 -2.38 1.68 -10.20
CA VAL A 171 -1.56 2.21 -11.31
C VAL A 171 -2.45 2.98 -12.30
N VAL A 172 -3.55 2.38 -12.71
CA VAL A 172 -4.48 2.98 -13.69
C VAL A 172 -5.14 4.24 -13.10
N GLY A 173 -5.61 4.18 -11.84
CA GLY A 173 -6.25 5.32 -11.19
C GLY A 173 -5.33 6.52 -11.03
N LYS A 174 -4.04 6.29 -10.75
CA LYS A 174 -3.03 7.38 -10.70
C LYS A 174 -2.85 8.07 -12.05
N ALA A 175 -2.93 7.33 -13.16
CA ALA A 175 -2.65 7.83 -14.51
C ALA A 175 -3.91 8.26 -15.29
N SER A 176 -5.09 7.74 -14.94
CA SER A 176 -6.32 7.96 -15.68
C SER A 176 -7.13 9.15 -15.15
N SER A 177 -7.71 9.91 -16.06
CA SER A 177 -8.72 10.92 -15.73
C SER A 177 -10.15 10.38 -15.72
N ASP A 178 -10.32 9.09 -16.09
CA ASP A 178 -11.61 8.43 -16.17
C ASP A 178 -11.76 7.41 -15.03
N PRO A 179 -12.49 7.74 -13.97
CA PRO A 179 -12.70 6.85 -12.82
C PRO A 179 -13.55 5.61 -13.16
N ALA A 180 -14.33 5.64 -14.26
CA ALA A 180 -15.15 4.49 -14.66
C ALA A 180 -14.28 3.26 -14.96
N ARG A 181 -13.07 3.45 -15.48
CA ARG A 181 -12.14 2.35 -15.79
C ARG A 181 -11.83 1.48 -14.57
N VAL A 182 -11.58 2.10 -13.43
CA VAL A 182 -11.24 1.36 -12.21
C VAL A 182 -12.48 0.76 -11.54
N HIS A 183 -13.61 1.47 -11.57
CA HIS A 183 -14.86 1.00 -10.98
C HIS A 183 -15.45 -0.18 -11.77
N GLU A 184 -15.56 -0.06 -13.09
CA GLU A 184 -16.10 -1.11 -13.95
C GLU A 184 -15.22 -2.37 -13.93
N ALA A 185 -13.89 -2.23 -13.97
CA ALA A 185 -12.97 -3.36 -13.86
C ALA A 185 -13.12 -4.08 -12.51
N ALA A 186 -13.30 -3.34 -11.42
CA ALA A 186 -13.53 -3.93 -10.11
C ALA A 186 -14.85 -4.71 -10.06
N GLU A 187 -15.95 -4.14 -10.53
CA GLU A 187 -17.25 -4.84 -10.53
C GLU A 187 -17.25 -6.08 -11.43
N GLN A 188 -16.60 -6.04 -12.61
CA GLN A 188 -16.46 -7.22 -13.46
C GLN A 188 -15.63 -8.32 -12.81
N ALA A 189 -14.55 -7.97 -12.10
CA ALA A 189 -13.78 -8.96 -11.35
C ALA A 189 -14.56 -9.56 -10.18
N LEU A 190 -15.37 -8.74 -9.49
CA LEU A 190 -16.22 -9.20 -8.39
C LEU A 190 -17.34 -10.14 -8.83
N ALA A 191 -17.81 -10.05 -10.09
CA ALA A 191 -18.76 -10.99 -10.66
C ALA A 191 -18.19 -12.41 -10.78
N LEU A 192 -16.88 -12.59 -10.77
CA LEU A 192 -16.23 -13.90 -10.74
C LEU A 192 -16.38 -14.63 -9.38
N LEU A 193 -16.84 -13.92 -8.37
CA LEU A 193 -17.08 -14.47 -7.02
C LEU A 193 -18.54 -14.98 -6.86
N ASP A 194 -19.38 -14.85 -7.89
CA ASP A 194 -20.76 -15.33 -7.94
C ASP A 194 -20.87 -16.76 -8.48
#